data_0140baf7f7695d5e54a569bfa40d49ea
#
_entry.id   0140baf7f7695d5e54a569bfa40d49ea
#
_cell.length_a   1.000
_cell.length_b   1.000
_cell.length_c   1.000
_cell.angle_alpha   90.00
_cell.angle_beta   90.00
_cell.angle_gamma   90.00
#
_symmetry.space_group_name_H-M   'P 1'
#
loop_
_entity.id
_entity.type
_entity.pdbx_description
1 polymer ?
#
loop_
_entity_poly.entity_id
_entity_poly.type
_entity_poly.pdbx_seq_one_letter_code
_entity_poly.pdbx_strand_id
1 'polypeptide(L)'
;MNKKGILFISFFALMLALPAALNAQCKQFAKNTCKVGLDPYQHDGNYHAALLIEGEEAELYKTFYSDRNYRVGVCGAGNLDPIEFKVVDTRNGKVLYDNSLNDFDWKWDFKLESSQQLKIMVKVPISDVNVDEPEEGCVAIMFGSLND
;
A
#
# COMPACT_ATOMS: atom_id res chain seq x y z
N MET A 1 -48.39 -2.08 -5.20
CA MET A 1 -46.97 -1.64 -5.25
C MET A 1 -46.54 -1.50 -6.70
N ASN A 2 -46.21 -0.30 -7.10
CA ASN A 2 -45.87 0.02 -8.50
C ASN A 2 -44.54 -0.61 -8.92
N LYS A 3 -44.56 -1.47 -9.94
CA LYS A 3 -43.34 -2.08 -10.54
C LYS A 3 -42.25 -1.09 -10.95
N LYS A 4 -42.63 0.15 -11.21
CA LYS A 4 -41.68 1.26 -11.51
C LYS A 4 -40.82 1.69 -10.32
N GLY A 5 -41.35 1.60 -9.09
CA GLY A 5 -40.60 1.97 -7.86
C GLY A 5 -39.51 0.93 -7.51
N ILE A 6 -39.79 -0.34 -7.77
CA ILE A 6 -38.83 -1.43 -7.49
C ILE A 6 -37.62 -1.36 -8.45
N LEU A 7 -37.85 -0.98 -9.69
CA LEU A 7 -36.76 -0.83 -10.68
C LEU A 7 -35.82 0.33 -10.34
N PHE A 8 -36.34 1.44 -9.81
CA PHE A 8 -35.53 2.59 -9.39
C PHE A 8 -34.68 2.29 -8.15
N ILE A 9 -35.23 1.57 -7.18
CA ILE A 9 -34.51 1.18 -5.96
C ILE A 9 -33.38 0.20 -6.30
N SER A 10 -33.62 -0.73 -7.22
CA SER A 10 -32.59 -1.69 -7.67
C SER A 10 -31.45 -1.01 -8.42
N PHE A 11 -31.73 0.00 -9.23
CA PHE A 11 -30.70 0.75 -9.97
C PHE A 11 -29.85 1.63 -9.04
N PHE A 12 -30.48 2.24 -8.04
CA PHE A 12 -29.78 3.08 -7.04
C PHE A 12 -28.89 2.24 -6.11
N ALA A 13 -29.33 1.05 -5.71
CA ALA A 13 -28.52 0.12 -4.92
C ALA A 13 -27.30 -0.39 -5.67
N LEU A 14 -27.36 -0.54 -7.00
CA LEU A 14 -26.22 -0.96 -7.82
C LEU A 14 -25.14 0.11 -7.93
N MET A 15 -25.51 1.40 -7.93
CA MET A 15 -24.55 2.51 -7.98
C MET A 15 -23.73 2.67 -6.69
N LEU A 16 -24.23 2.23 -5.54
CA LEU A 16 -23.53 2.32 -4.24
C LEU A 16 -22.51 1.19 -4.02
N ALA A 17 -22.51 0.14 -4.84
CA ALA A 17 -21.63 -1.01 -4.68
C ALA A 17 -20.26 -0.86 -5.40
N LEU A 18 -20.12 0.08 -6.32
CA LEU A 18 -18.92 0.24 -7.16
C LEU A 18 -17.63 0.56 -6.38
N PRO A 19 -17.58 1.49 -5.41
CA PRO A 19 -16.33 1.82 -4.73
C PRO A 19 -15.82 0.69 -3.82
N ALA A 20 -16.69 -0.17 -3.31
CA ALA A 20 -16.30 -1.30 -2.48
C ALA A 20 -15.60 -2.42 -3.27
N ALA A 21 -15.91 -2.58 -4.54
CA ALA A 21 -15.33 -3.61 -5.39
C ALA A 21 -13.85 -3.32 -5.74
N LEU A 22 -13.49 -2.06 -5.97
CA LEU A 22 -12.12 -1.65 -6.30
C LEU A 22 -11.15 -1.89 -5.13
N ASN A 23 -11.57 -1.54 -3.92
CA ASN A 23 -10.77 -1.80 -2.72
C ASN A 23 -10.59 -3.30 -2.44
N ALA A 24 -11.59 -4.13 -2.76
CA ALA A 24 -11.50 -5.58 -2.63
C ALA A 24 -10.47 -6.18 -3.59
N GLN A 25 -10.35 -5.66 -4.81
CA GLN A 25 -9.38 -6.11 -5.81
C GLN A 25 -7.94 -5.81 -5.36
N CYS A 26 -7.67 -4.61 -4.86
CA CYS A 26 -6.34 -4.27 -4.38
C CYS A 26 -5.94 -5.06 -3.12
N LYS A 27 -6.89 -5.36 -2.25
CA LYS A 27 -6.64 -6.25 -1.11
C LYS A 27 -6.30 -7.68 -1.55
N GLN A 28 -6.95 -8.18 -2.60
CA GLN A 28 -6.66 -9.49 -3.17
C GLN A 28 -5.27 -9.50 -3.85
N PHE A 29 -4.91 -8.43 -4.55
CA PHE A 29 -3.58 -8.23 -5.11
C PHE A 29 -2.51 -8.27 -4.01
N ALA A 30 -2.69 -7.53 -2.92
CA ALA A 30 -1.77 -7.53 -1.78
C ALA A 30 -1.58 -8.94 -1.21
N LYS A 31 -2.67 -9.69 -1.05
CA LYS A 31 -2.66 -11.05 -0.50
C LYS A 31 -1.94 -12.06 -1.40
N ASN A 32 -2.19 -11.98 -2.71
CA ASN A 32 -1.74 -13.02 -3.65
C ASN A 32 -0.36 -12.73 -4.22
N THR A 33 -0.02 -11.44 -4.39
CA THR A 33 1.21 -11.02 -5.07
C THR A 33 2.25 -10.51 -4.08
N CYS A 34 1.88 -9.55 -3.21
CA CYS A 34 2.86 -8.86 -2.38
C CYS A 34 3.27 -9.64 -1.13
N LYS A 35 2.35 -10.36 -0.53
CA LYS A 35 2.60 -11.11 0.72
C LYS A 35 3.72 -12.14 0.56
N VAL A 36 3.84 -12.79 -0.60
CA VAL A 36 4.85 -13.82 -0.86
C VAL A 36 6.28 -13.32 -0.65
N GLY A 37 6.52 -12.05 -0.96
CA GLY A 37 7.84 -11.44 -0.79
C GLY A 37 8.24 -11.13 0.66
N LEU A 38 7.35 -11.31 1.63
CA LEU A 38 7.69 -11.10 3.04
C LEU A 38 8.50 -12.25 3.64
N ASP A 39 8.46 -13.44 3.05
CA ASP A 39 9.19 -14.60 3.59
C ASP A 39 10.68 -14.27 3.86
N PRO A 40 11.28 -14.63 5.01
CA PRO A 40 10.75 -15.46 6.10
C PRO A 40 9.98 -14.68 7.20
N TYR A 41 9.67 -13.40 7.01
CA TYR A 41 8.94 -12.58 7.98
C TYR A 41 7.47 -12.96 8.00
N GLN A 42 6.92 -13.14 9.20
CA GLN A 42 5.51 -13.43 9.38
C GLN A 42 4.68 -12.14 9.15
N HIS A 43 3.74 -12.21 8.22
CA HIS A 43 2.81 -11.11 7.93
C HIS A 43 1.94 -10.77 9.14
N ASP A 44 1.71 -9.48 9.39
CA ASP A 44 0.95 -8.98 10.54
C ASP A 44 -0.58 -9.18 10.45
N GLY A 45 -1.08 -9.70 9.33
CA GLY A 45 -2.50 -9.96 9.09
C GLY A 45 -3.26 -8.79 8.45
N ASN A 46 -2.66 -7.60 8.35
CA ASN A 46 -3.29 -6.41 7.80
C ASN A 46 -2.85 -6.15 6.36
N TYR A 47 -3.80 -5.97 5.46
CA TYR A 47 -3.55 -5.67 4.06
C TYR A 47 -3.88 -4.21 3.79
N HIS A 48 -2.85 -3.36 3.72
CA HIS A 48 -2.98 -1.96 3.38
C HIS A 48 -2.77 -1.81 1.87
N ALA A 49 -3.87 -1.70 1.14
CA ALA A 49 -3.81 -1.60 -0.31
C ALA A 49 -4.88 -0.64 -0.83
N ALA A 50 -4.52 0.13 -1.84
CA ALA A 50 -5.39 1.09 -2.50
C ALA A 50 -5.10 1.14 -4.00
N LEU A 51 -6.08 1.59 -4.78
CA LEU A 51 -5.88 2.00 -6.16
C LEU A 51 -5.28 3.41 -6.13
N LEU A 52 -4.12 3.59 -6.75
CA LEU A 52 -3.47 4.88 -6.90
C LEU A 52 -3.18 5.16 -8.38
N ILE A 53 -3.19 6.44 -8.72
CA ILE A 53 -2.88 6.96 -10.05
C ILE A 53 -1.47 7.56 -10.03
N GLU A 54 -0.79 7.59 -11.16
CA GLU A 54 0.49 8.28 -11.34
C GLU A 54 0.48 9.68 -10.73
N GLY A 55 1.52 10.00 -9.95
CA GLY A 55 1.66 11.24 -9.22
C GLY A 55 0.98 11.26 -7.85
N GLU A 56 0.12 10.29 -7.53
CA GLU A 56 -0.51 10.21 -6.21
C GLU A 56 0.45 9.71 -5.13
N GLU A 57 0.17 10.18 -3.92
CA GLU A 57 0.88 9.81 -2.70
C GLU A 57 -0.10 9.27 -1.66
N ALA A 58 0.36 8.34 -0.84
CA ALA A 58 -0.38 7.85 0.31
C ALA A 58 0.55 7.73 1.53
N GLU A 59 -0.02 7.87 2.71
CA GLU A 59 0.70 7.76 3.97
C GLU A 59 0.04 6.75 4.90
N LEU A 60 0.87 6.01 5.61
CA LEU A 60 0.43 5.08 6.64
C LEU A 60 1.29 5.24 7.89
N TYR A 61 0.63 5.31 9.04
CA TYR A 61 1.28 5.39 10.35
C TYR A 61 1.17 4.04 11.06
N LYS A 62 2.31 3.55 11.57
CA LYS A 62 2.36 2.29 12.30
C LYS A 62 3.34 2.36 13.45
N THR A 63 2.94 1.82 14.61
CA THR A 63 3.83 1.64 15.76
C THR A 63 4.58 0.33 15.63
N PHE A 64 5.90 0.40 15.81
CA PHE A 64 6.81 -0.73 15.88
C PHE A 64 7.43 -0.80 17.25
N TYR A 65 7.55 -2.00 17.77
CA TYR A 65 8.12 -2.25 19.10
C TYR A 65 9.61 -2.54 19.00
N SER A 66 10.36 -2.18 20.07
CA SER A 66 11.79 -2.50 20.16
C SER A 66 12.05 -3.99 20.16
N ASP A 67 13.30 -4.35 19.89
CA ASP A 67 13.84 -5.72 20.00
C ASP A 67 13.23 -6.76 19.05
N ARG A 68 12.53 -6.32 18.02
CA ARG A 68 12.03 -7.19 16.93
C ARG A 68 12.62 -6.81 15.58
N ASN A 69 12.83 -7.81 14.76
CA ASN A 69 13.18 -7.61 13.37
C ASN A 69 11.91 -7.46 12.53
N TYR A 70 11.85 -6.41 11.73
CA TYR A 70 10.71 -6.08 10.89
C TYR A 70 11.13 -6.00 9.42
N ARG A 71 10.18 -6.28 8.55
CA ARG A 71 10.21 -5.96 7.13
C ARG A 71 9.01 -5.08 6.78
N VAL A 72 9.26 -3.97 6.12
CA VAL A 72 8.24 -3.25 5.36
C VAL A 72 8.48 -3.52 3.88
N GLY A 73 7.43 -3.86 3.17
CA GLY A 73 7.47 -4.04 1.72
C GLY A 73 6.39 -3.18 1.07
N VAL A 74 6.73 -2.58 -0.07
CA VAL A 74 5.80 -1.80 -0.88
C VAL A 74 5.81 -2.35 -2.28
N CYS A 75 4.67 -2.78 -2.78
CA CYS A 75 4.59 -3.28 -4.14
C CYS A 75 3.45 -2.62 -4.92
N GLY A 76 3.69 -2.38 -6.19
CA GLY A 76 2.74 -1.86 -7.16
C GLY A 76 2.31 -2.92 -8.17
N ALA A 77 1.16 -2.71 -8.80
CA ALA A 77 0.73 -3.50 -9.95
C ALA A 77 1.73 -3.39 -11.10
N GLY A 78 1.83 -4.43 -11.93
CA GLY A 78 2.88 -4.55 -12.94
C GLY A 78 2.81 -3.53 -14.11
N ASN A 79 1.75 -2.73 -14.17
CA ASN A 79 1.61 -1.62 -15.10
C ASN A 79 2.15 -0.28 -14.54
N LEU A 80 2.44 -0.22 -13.24
CA LEU A 80 3.03 0.96 -12.62
C LEU A 80 4.55 0.88 -12.65
N ASP A 81 5.21 2.04 -12.75
CA ASP A 81 6.64 2.17 -12.51
C ASP A 81 6.98 1.77 -11.06
N PRO A 82 8.24 1.45 -10.75
CA PRO A 82 8.64 1.10 -9.39
C PRO A 82 8.19 2.15 -8.38
N ILE A 83 7.40 1.72 -7.40
CA ILE A 83 6.83 2.61 -6.39
C ILE A 83 7.95 3.20 -5.52
N GLU A 84 7.95 4.52 -5.39
CA GLU A 84 8.79 5.20 -4.41
C GLU A 84 8.21 5.04 -3.01
N PHE A 85 9.05 4.73 -2.03
CA PHE A 85 8.63 4.79 -0.64
C PHE A 85 9.72 5.28 0.31
N LYS A 86 9.28 5.96 1.36
CA LYS A 86 10.13 6.46 2.45
C LYS A 86 9.56 6.03 3.79
N VAL A 87 10.46 5.77 4.73
CA VAL A 87 10.11 5.52 6.12
C VAL A 87 10.66 6.66 6.97
N VAL A 88 9.79 7.30 7.73
CA VAL A 88 10.11 8.52 8.48
C VAL A 88 9.79 8.33 9.95
N ASP A 89 10.72 8.71 10.83
CA ASP A 89 10.49 8.79 12.26
C ASP A 89 9.56 9.98 12.57
N THR A 90 8.37 9.71 13.11
CA THR A 90 7.37 10.76 13.39
C THR A 90 7.76 11.74 14.50
N ARG A 91 8.73 11.38 15.34
CA ARG A 91 9.17 12.21 16.48
C ARG A 91 10.01 13.41 16.05
N ASN A 92 10.79 13.24 14.98
CA ASN A 92 11.78 14.26 14.57
C ASN A 92 11.79 14.51 13.05
N GLY A 93 10.94 13.81 12.27
CA GLY A 93 10.87 13.93 10.83
C GLY A 93 12.06 13.34 10.07
N LYS A 94 12.95 12.58 10.75
CA LYS A 94 14.10 11.96 10.11
C LYS A 94 13.68 10.86 9.15
N VAL A 95 14.17 10.93 7.91
CA VAL A 95 14.04 9.83 6.95
C VAL A 95 14.99 8.71 7.37
N LEU A 96 14.44 7.54 7.69
CA LEU A 96 15.20 6.35 8.06
C LEU A 96 15.56 5.51 6.84
N TYR A 97 14.69 5.51 5.84
CA TYR A 97 14.88 4.79 4.60
C TYR A 97 14.19 5.53 3.45
N ASP A 98 14.84 5.51 2.28
CA ASP A 98 14.33 6.04 1.01
C ASP A 98 14.77 5.07 -0.09
N ASN A 99 13.81 4.38 -0.71
CA ASN A 99 14.15 3.38 -1.72
C ASN A 99 14.64 3.99 -3.03
N SER A 100 14.34 5.25 -3.32
CA SER A 100 14.88 5.93 -4.51
C SER A 100 16.40 6.07 -4.47
N LEU A 101 16.99 5.99 -3.27
CA LEU A 101 18.43 5.97 -3.05
C LEU A 101 19.02 4.54 -2.96
N ASN A 102 18.18 3.52 -3.11
CA ASN A 102 18.50 2.11 -2.94
C ASN A 102 17.97 1.26 -4.10
N ASP A 103 18.19 1.72 -5.34
CA ASP A 103 17.81 1.02 -6.57
C ASP A 103 16.32 0.64 -6.63
N PHE A 104 15.46 1.40 -6.00
CA PHE A 104 14.03 1.14 -5.87
C PHE A 104 13.72 -0.24 -5.26
N ASP A 105 14.54 -0.72 -4.32
CA ASP A 105 14.24 -1.96 -3.60
C ASP A 105 12.84 -1.85 -2.98
N TRP A 106 12.01 -2.84 -3.23
CA TRP A 106 10.61 -2.86 -2.80
C TRP A 106 10.44 -3.12 -1.30
N LYS A 107 11.52 -3.43 -0.56
CA LYS A 107 11.50 -3.79 0.86
C LYS A 107 12.62 -3.14 1.64
N TRP A 108 12.39 -3.03 2.95
CA TRP A 108 13.40 -2.61 3.92
C TRP A 108 13.26 -3.41 5.21
N ASP A 109 14.37 -3.99 5.66
CA ASP A 109 14.48 -4.75 6.90
C ASP A 109 15.13 -3.89 7.98
N PHE A 110 14.56 -3.89 9.18
CA PHE A 110 15.04 -3.04 10.27
C PHE A 110 14.74 -3.61 11.65
N LYS A 111 15.49 -3.10 12.64
CA LYS A 111 15.25 -3.31 14.06
C LYS A 111 15.34 -1.95 14.76
N LEU A 112 14.46 -1.69 15.73
CA LEU A 112 14.45 -0.46 16.49
C LEU A 112 15.00 -0.70 17.89
N GLU A 113 15.81 0.25 18.39
CA GLU A 113 16.31 0.25 19.78
C GLU A 113 15.22 0.63 20.78
N SER A 114 14.25 1.44 20.36
CA SER A 114 13.11 1.85 21.15
C SER A 114 11.81 1.79 20.33
N SER A 115 10.72 1.44 21.00
CA SER A 115 9.39 1.42 20.36
C SER A 115 9.01 2.82 19.92
N GLN A 116 8.54 2.93 18.67
CA GLN A 116 8.16 4.23 18.09
C GLN A 116 7.18 4.09 16.94
N GLN A 117 6.48 5.17 16.65
CA GLN A 117 5.65 5.26 15.45
C GLN A 117 6.49 5.74 14.28
N LEU A 118 6.36 5.04 13.17
CA LEU A 118 6.92 5.42 11.88
C LEU A 118 5.80 5.79 10.91
N LYS A 119 6.11 6.69 9.99
CA LYS A 119 5.28 7.03 8.86
C LYS A 119 5.89 6.40 7.61
N ILE A 120 5.10 5.63 6.90
CA ILE A 120 5.44 5.08 5.59
C ILE A 120 4.75 5.96 4.55
N MET A 121 5.53 6.59 3.69
CA MET A 121 5.04 7.41 2.58
C MET A 121 5.28 6.63 1.30
N VAL A 122 4.28 6.51 0.46
CA VAL A 122 4.39 5.91 -0.88
C VAL A 122 3.99 6.91 -1.93
N LYS A 123 4.64 6.84 -3.09
CA LYS A 123 4.35 7.69 -4.24
C LYS A 123 4.41 6.85 -5.50
N VAL A 124 3.41 7.01 -6.35
CA VAL A 124 3.43 6.47 -7.70
C VAL A 124 4.15 7.48 -8.60
N PRO A 125 5.32 7.16 -9.16
CA PRO A 125 6.01 8.06 -10.07
C PRO A 125 5.16 8.38 -11.30
N ILE A 126 5.41 9.52 -11.92
CA ILE A 126 4.82 9.86 -13.20
C ILE A 126 5.71 9.28 -14.29
N SER A 127 5.19 8.42 -15.15
CA SER A 127 5.94 7.89 -16.27
C SER A 127 6.04 8.93 -17.39
N ASP A 128 7.21 9.00 -18.02
CA ASP A 128 7.44 9.94 -19.13
C ASP A 128 6.77 9.51 -20.45
N VAL A 129 6.09 8.36 -20.45
CA VAL A 129 5.67 7.66 -21.69
C VAL A 129 4.25 7.99 -22.14
N ASN A 130 3.33 8.40 -21.27
CA ASN A 130 1.94 8.71 -21.63
C ASN A 130 1.44 9.93 -20.88
N VAL A 131 1.41 11.07 -21.55
CA VAL A 131 0.95 12.35 -20.99
C VAL A 131 -0.60 12.46 -21.00
N ASP A 132 -1.28 11.69 -21.82
CA ASP A 132 -2.72 11.86 -22.07
C ASP A 132 -3.62 10.95 -21.21
N GLU A 133 -3.11 9.81 -20.73
CA GLU A 133 -3.86 8.88 -19.85
C GLU A 133 -2.92 8.38 -18.75
N PRO A 134 -3.02 8.92 -17.52
CA PRO A 134 -2.21 8.46 -16.41
C PRO A 134 -2.54 7.00 -16.04
N GLU A 135 -1.51 6.21 -15.81
CA GLU A 135 -1.67 4.83 -15.37
C GLU A 135 -2.22 4.78 -13.93
N GLU A 136 -3.10 3.82 -13.69
CA GLU A 136 -3.60 3.53 -12.35
C GLU A 136 -3.38 2.06 -12.01
N GLY A 137 -3.16 1.78 -10.75
CA GLY A 137 -2.96 0.40 -10.31
C GLY A 137 -3.00 0.24 -8.79
N CYS A 138 -3.09 -1.01 -8.37
CA CYS A 138 -3.03 -1.32 -6.96
C CYS A 138 -1.62 -1.10 -6.40
N VAL A 139 -1.55 -0.42 -5.27
CA VAL A 139 -0.34 -0.28 -4.46
C VAL A 139 -0.61 -0.85 -3.07
N ALA A 140 0.31 -1.65 -2.55
CA ALA A 140 0.17 -2.27 -1.24
C ALA A 140 1.38 -2.02 -0.36
N ILE A 141 1.13 -1.75 0.93
CA ILE A 141 2.13 -1.68 1.98
C ILE A 141 1.95 -2.91 2.88
N MET A 142 3.00 -3.70 3.02
CA MET A 142 2.99 -4.95 3.75
C MET A 142 3.99 -4.91 4.91
N PHE A 143 3.61 -5.48 6.03
CA PHE A 143 4.46 -5.58 7.21
C PHE A 143 4.65 -7.01 7.65
N GLY A 144 5.88 -7.35 7.94
CA GLY A 144 6.24 -8.63 8.53
C GLY A 144 7.16 -8.45 9.74
N SER A 145 7.15 -9.43 10.63
CA SER A 145 8.09 -9.52 11.76
C SER A 145 8.66 -10.93 11.87
N LEU A 146 9.92 -11.03 12.33
CA LEU A 146 10.47 -12.31 12.79
C LEU A 146 10.11 -12.45 14.27
N ASN A 147 9.57 -13.61 14.63
CA ASN A 147 9.52 -14.03 16.03
C ASN A 147 10.90 -14.64 16.33
N ASP A 148 11.60 -14.04 17.27
CA ASP A 148 12.83 -14.62 17.84
C ASP A 148 12.50 -15.86 18.64
#